data_b98722a14aa33825706cfe39f00ef542
#
_entry.id   b98722a14aa33825706cfe39f00ef542
#
_cell.length_a   1.000
_cell.length_b   1.000
_cell.length_c   1.000
_cell.angle_alpha   90.00
_cell.angle_beta   90.00
_cell.angle_gamma   90.00
#
_symmetry.space_group_name_H-M   'P 1'
#
loop_
_entity.id
_entity.type
_entity.pdbx_description
1 polymer ?
#
loop_
_entity_poly.entity_id
_entity_poly.type
_entity_poly.pdbx_seq_one_letter_code
_entity_poly.pdbx_strand_id
1 'polypeptide(L)'
;MKFDYDLFVIGGGSGGVRAARVTAAETDTRVAIAEEDRYGGTCVIRGCVPKKLMVFASEVSQTIPEARGYGWDIDEAKFNWEIFHSKLDTELDRLENVYRGLLERSGVTTFDQRAKVVGPHTVELSDGQQKTAQTILIAVGGSPVLPDIGGIEHALTSNDMFHFKSLPKSILIVGGGYI
;
A
#
# COMPACT_ATOMS: atom_id res chain seq x y z
N MET A 1 -30.24 11.28 -16.35
CA MET A 1 -29.03 12.13 -16.31
C MET A 1 -27.87 11.34 -16.92
N LYS A 2 -26.98 12.01 -17.65
CA LYS A 2 -25.79 11.37 -18.21
C LYS A 2 -24.63 11.66 -17.23
N PHE A 3 -24.15 10.64 -16.55
CA PHE A 3 -22.98 10.74 -15.67
C PHE A 3 -21.68 10.70 -16.48
N ASP A 4 -20.59 11.25 -15.91
CA ASP A 4 -19.25 11.15 -16.51
C ASP A 4 -18.75 9.70 -16.47
N TYR A 5 -19.05 8.98 -15.37
CA TYR A 5 -18.67 7.59 -15.15
C TYR A 5 -19.86 6.76 -14.68
N ASP A 6 -19.81 5.47 -14.96
CA ASP A 6 -20.78 4.51 -14.45
C ASP A 6 -20.36 4.03 -13.05
N LEU A 7 -19.03 3.92 -12.81
CA LEU A 7 -18.44 3.66 -11.50
C LEU A 7 -17.27 4.63 -11.24
N PHE A 8 -17.29 5.29 -10.09
CA PHE A 8 -16.14 6.03 -9.56
C PHE A 8 -15.66 5.40 -8.26
N VAL A 9 -14.38 4.98 -8.21
CA VAL A 9 -13.77 4.35 -7.05
C VAL A 9 -12.89 5.37 -6.33
N ILE A 10 -13.04 5.49 -5.01
CA ILE A 10 -12.18 6.32 -4.16
C ILE A 10 -11.29 5.38 -3.35
N GLY A 11 -9.98 5.42 -3.62
CA GLY A 11 -8.96 4.60 -3.00
C GLY A 11 -8.38 3.54 -3.94
N GLY A 12 -7.06 3.63 -4.20
CA GLY A 12 -6.28 2.76 -5.08
C GLY A 12 -5.61 1.57 -4.38
N GLY A 13 -6.15 1.15 -3.23
CA GLY A 13 -5.71 -0.07 -2.54
C GLY A 13 -6.22 -1.35 -3.21
N SER A 14 -5.98 -2.50 -2.56
CA SER A 14 -6.32 -3.82 -3.10
C SER A 14 -7.78 -3.97 -3.52
N GLY A 15 -8.71 -3.45 -2.71
CA GLY A 15 -10.15 -3.51 -2.99
C GLY A 15 -10.53 -2.61 -4.16
N GLY A 16 -10.08 -1.36 -4.14
CA GLY A 16 -10.41 -0.36 -5.16
C GLY A 16 -9.86 -0.72 -6.53
N VAL A 17 -8.58 -1.06 -6.62
CA VAL A 17 -7.95 -1.47 -7.89
C VAL A 17 -8.64 -2.72 -8.46
N ARG A 18 -8.94 -3.72 -7.62
CA ARG A 18 -9.64 -4.91 -8.10
C ARG A 18 -11.03 -4.57 -8.62
N ALA A 19 -11.81 -3.81 -7.87
CA ALA A 19 -13.15 -3.40 -8.28
C ALA A 19 -13.12 -2.61 -9.60
N ALA A 20 -12.26 -1.60 -9.69
CA ALA A 20 -12.15 -0.76 -10.88
C ALA A 20 -11.77 -1.57 -12.12
N ARG A 21 -10.66 -2.33 -12.06
CA ARG A 21 -10.15 -3.04 -13.24
C ARG A 21 -11.05 -4.18 -13.71
N VAL A 22 -11.67 -4.93 -12.76
CA VAL A 22 -12.54 -6.06 -13.13
C VAL A 22 -13.82 -5.52 -13.75
N THR A 23 -14.44 -4.49 -13.16
CA THR A 23 -15.64 -3.86 -13.73
C THR A 23 -15.34 -3.32 -15.13
N ALA A 24 -14.26 -2.59 -15.33
CA ALA A 24 -13.92 -2.04 -16.65
C ALA A 24 -13.57 -3.13 -17.68
N ALA A 25 -12.95 -4.23 -17.27
CA ALA A 25 -12.55 -5.30 -18.19
C ALA A 25 -13.69 -6.25 -18.58
N GLU A 26 -14.66 -6.46 -17.69
CA GLU A 26 -15.74 -7.44 -17.89
C GLU A 26 -17.06 -6.81 -18.34
N THR A 27 -17.14 -5.49 -18.36
CA THR A 27 -18.38 -4.75 -18.72
C THR A 27 -18.04 -3.56 -19.63
N ASP A 28 -19.02 -3.11 -20.40
CA ASP A 28 -18.90 -1.89 -21.21
C ASP A 28 -19.23 -0.64 -20.37
N THR A 29 -18.50 -0.46 -19.26
CA THR A 29 -18.72 0.64 -18.31
C THR A 29 -17.52 1.59 -18.27
N ARG A 30 -17.81 2.87 -18.10
CA ARG A 30 -16.79 3.92 -17.89
C ARG A 30 -16.44 3.94 -16.42
N VAL A 31 -15.22 3.53 -16.10
CA VAL A 31 -14.74 3.44 -14.72
C VAL A 31 -13.63 4.44 -14.47
N ALA A 32 -13.70 5.13 -13.32
CA ALA A 32 -12.64 5.97 -12.81
C ALA A 32 -12.23 5.55 -11.40
N ILE A 33 -10.98 5.85 -11.05
CA ILE A 33 -10.44 5.66 -9.72
C ILE A 33 -9.58 6.86 -9.31
N ALA A 34 -9.70 7.27 -8.04
CA ALA A 34 -8.84 8.29 -7.45
C ALA A 34 -8.03 7.70 -6.30
N GLU A 35 -6.72 8.01 -6.27
CA GLU A 35 -5.80 7.67 -5.19
C GLU A 35 -4.94 8.89 -4.85
N GLU A 36 -4.80 9.21 -3.56
CA GLU A 36 -4.05 10.39 -3.12
C GLU A 36 -2.58 10.11 -2.79
N ASP A 37 -2.22 8.83 -2.66
CA ASP A 37 -0.87 8.40 -2.26
C ASP A 37 -0.33 7.43 -3.32
N ARG A 38 -0.20 6.16 -3.00
CA ARG A 38 0.40 5.14 -3.88
C ARG A 38 -0.58 4.02 -4.20
N TYR A 39 -0.65 3.62 -5.47
CA TYR A 39 -1.46 2.47 -5.89
C TYR A 39 -0.92 1.16 -5.31
N GLY A 40 -1.85 0.34 -4.83
CA GLY A 40 -1.55 -0.88 -4.07
C GLY A 40 -1.93 -0.76 -2.59
N GLY A 41 -1.98 0.48 -2.07
CA GLY A 41 -2.45 0.81 -0.71
C GLY A 41 -1.67 0.09 0.38
N THR A 42 -2.32 -0.14 1.51
CA THR A 42 -1.66 -0.73 2.70
C THR A 42 -0.96 -2.05 2.39
N CYS A 43 -1.61 -2.97 1.70
CA CYS A 43 -1.04 -4.31 1.47
C CYS A 43 0.28 -4.27 0.71
N VAL A 44 0.35 -3.50 -0.37
CA VAL A 44 1.53 -3.45 -1.24
C VAL A 44 2.61 -2.54 -0.65
N ILE A 45 2.22 -1.35 -0.17
CA ILE A 45 3.18 -0.29 0.14
C ILE A 45 3.65 -0.32 1.60
N ARG A 46 2.76 -0.65 2.56
CA ARG A 46 3.04 -0.53 4.00
C ARG A 46 2.42 -1.67 4.83
N GLY A 47 2.42 -2.89 4.29
CA GLY A 47 1.80 -4.03 4.96
C GLY A 47 2.32 -5.36 4.46
N CYS A 48 1.47 -6.12 3.75
CA CYS A 48 1.71 -7.52 3.41
C CYS A 48 3.04 -7.75 2.68
N VAL A 49 3.36 -6.93 1.69
CA VAL A 49 4.56 -7.11 0.87
C VAL A 49 5.82 -6.74 1.65
N PRO A 50 5.99 -5.50 2.15
CA PRO A 50 7.21 -5.14 2.87
C PRO A 50 7.40 -6.00 4.12
N LYS A 51 6.34 -6.33 4.86
CA LYS A 51 6.41 -7.23 6.00
C LYS A 51 6.99 -8.59 5.62
N LYS A 52 6.52 -9.18 4.53
CA LYS A 52 6.98 -10.50 4.10
C LYS A 52 8.45 -10.49 3.68
N LEU A 53 8.89 -9.45 2.98
CA LEU A 53 10.29 -9.29 2.60
C LEU A 53 11.20 -9.10 3.82
N MET A 54 10.75 -8.34 4.84
CA MET A 54 11.45 -8.19 6.12
C MET A 54 11.56 -9.54 6.87
N VAL A 55 10.49 -10.33 6.90
CA VAL A 55 10.50 -11.67 7.51
C VAL A 55 11.51 -12.56 6.80
N PHE A 56 11.50 -12.63 5.47
CA PHE A 56 12.47 -13.41 4.72
C PHE A 56 13.91 -12.97 4.99
N ALA A 57 14.17 -11.66 5.05
CA ALA A 57 15.48 -11.15 5.39
C ALA A 57 15.92 -11.56 6.82
N SER A 58 14.99 -11.59 7.77
CA SER A 58 15.29 -12.02 9.15
C SER A 58 15.53 -13.52 9.25
N GLU A 59 14.81 -14.35 8.50
CA GLU A 59 14.99 -15.81 8.48
C GLU A 59 16.38 -16.22 7.98
N VAL A 60 16.97 -15.47 7.05
CA VAL A 60 18.35 -15.72 6.58
C VAL A 60 19.34 -15.68 7.72
N SER A 61 19.16 -14.79 8.71
CA SER A 61 20.06 -14.70 9.87
C SER A 61 20.08 -15.97 10.74
N GLN A 62 18.98 -16.73 10.71
CA GLN A 62 18.87 -18.02 11.41
C GLN A 62 19.38 -19.17 10.55
N THR A 63 19.13 -19.12 9.24
CA THR A 63 19.54 -20.17 8.30
C THR A 63 21.06 -20.27 8.13
N ILE A 64 21.79 -19.16 8.20
CA ILE A 64 23.25 -19.15 8.00
C ILE A 64 24.01 -20.00 9.03
N PRO A 65 23.77 -19.89 10.36
CA PRO A 65 24.37 -20.79 11.33
C PRO A 65 24.02 -22.26 11.12
N GLU A 66 22.78 -22.55 10.72
CA GLU A 66 22.31 -23.92 10.44
C GLU A 66 23.02 -24.50 9.22
N ALA A 67 23.20 -23.73 8.16
CA ALA A 67 23.85 -24.15 6.94
C ALA A 67 25.26 -24.67 7.16
N ARG A 68 26.00 -24.12 8.12
CA ARG A 68 27.33 -24.62 8.53
C ARG A 68 27.29 -26.07 9.04
N GLY A 69 26.19 -26.45 9.70
CA GLY A 69 25.96 -27.84 10.14
C GLY A 69 25.80 -28.83 9.00
N TYR A 70 25.49 -28.35 7.79
CA TYR A 70 25.36 -29.13 6.57
C TYR A 70 26.55 -29.04 5.63
N GLY A 71 27.70 -28.52 6.14
CA GLY A 71 28.94 -28.48 5.39
C GLY A 71 29.13 -27.24 4.50
N TRP A 72 28.28 -26.23 4.62
CA TRP A 72 28.47 -24.94 3.94
C TRP A 72 29.55 -24.14 4.67
N ASP A 73 30.57 -23.74 3.95
CA ASP A 73 31.60 -22.83 4.47
C ASP A 73 31.15 -21.39 4.20
N ILE A 74 30.61 -20.75 5.22
CA ILE A 74 30.12 -19.40 5.16
C ILE A 74 30.88 -18.57 6.17
N ASP A 75 31.69 -17.64 5.70
CA ASP A 75 32.37 -16.66 6.52
C ASP A 75 31.38 -15.73 7.25
N GLU A 76 31.89 -14.67 7.87
CA GLU A 76 31.08 -13.72 8.61
C GLU A 76 29.99 -13.08 7.71
N ALA A 77 28.72 -13.42 7.96
CA ALA A 77 27.60 -12.81 7.27
C ALA A 77 27.20 -11.52 7.97
N LYS A 78 27.20 -10.42 7.23
CA LYS A 78 26.78 -9.10 7.72
C LYS A 78 25.52 -8.64 6.99
N PHE A 79 24.48 -8.32 7.78
CA PHE A 79 23.29 -7.71 7.24
C PHE A 79 23.49 -6.19 7.06
N ASN A 80 23.15 -5.67 5.89
CA ASN A 80 23.18 -4.25 5.60
C ASN A 80 21.76 -3.75 5.37
N TRP A 81 21.25 -2.95 6.32
CA TRP A 81 19.90 -2.40 6.28
C TRP A 81 19.68 -1.47 5.09
N GLU A 82 20.63 -0.60 4.75
CA GLU A 82 20.48 0.37 3.66
C GLU A 82 20.34 -0.33 2.31
N ILE A 83 21.14 -1.38 2.08
CA ILE A 83 21.03 -2.20 0.87
C ILE A 83 19.68 -2.90 0.82
N PHE A 84 19.25 -3.50 1.92
CA PHE A 84 17.95 -4.17 2.01
C PHE A 84 16.81 -3.18 1.74
N HIS A 85 16.82 -2.03 2.42
CA HIS A 85 15.77 -1.02 2.30
C HIS A 85 15.69 -0.45 0.87
N SER A 86 16.81 -0.17 0.24
CA SER A 86 16.85 0.26 -1.17
C SER A 86 16.26 -0.78 -2.12
N LYS A 87 16.50 -2.07 -1.87
CA LYS A 87 15.89 -3.15 -2.68
C LYS A 87 14.40 -3.29 -2.41
N LEU A 88 13.99 -3.11 -1.16
CA LEU A 88 12.58 -3.08 -0.78
C LEU A 88 11.85 -1.96 -1.51
N ASP A 89 12.34 -0.72 -1.44
CA ASP A 89 11.73 0.42 -2.13
C ASP A 89 11.61 0.18 -3.64
N THR A 90 12.66 -0.33 -4.27
CA THR A 90 12.65 -0.68 -5.71
C THR A 90 11.54 -1.68 -6.03
N GLU A 91 11.32 -2.67 -5.17
CA GLU A 91 10.26 -3.67 -5.37
C GLU A 91 8.86 -3.07 -5.17
N LEU A 92 8.69 -2.19 -4.19
CA LEU A 92 7.42 -1.49 -3.98
C LEU A 92 7.09 -0.58 -5.17
N ASP A 93 8.06 0.14 -5.72
CA ASP A 93 7.89 0.97 -6.92
C ASP A 93 7.52 0.11 -8.14
N ARG A 94 8.18 -1.03 -8.30
CA ARG A 94 7.84 -1.98 -9.37
C ARG A 94 6.41 -2.48 -9.25
N LEU A 95 5.97 -2.82 -8.05
CA LEU A 95 4.61 -3.31 -7.81
C LEU A 95 3.55 -2.22 -8.01
N GLU A 96 3.81 -1.00 -7.58
CA GLU A 96 2.92 0.13 -7.88
C GLU A 96 2.74 0.32 -9.39
N ASN A 97 3.84 0.28 -10.16
CA ASN A 97 3.78 0.37 -11.62
C ASN A 97 2.98 -0.80 -12.24
N VAL A 98 3.05 -2.01 -11.67
CA VAL A 98 2.19 -3.12 -12.08
C VAL A 98 0.72 -2.80 -11.86
N TYR A 99 0.35 -2.22 -10.70
CA TYR A 99 -1.03 -1.83 -10.40
C TYR A 99 -1.54 -0.75 -11.35
N ARG A 100 -0.74 0.28 -11.62
CA ARG A 100 -1.06 1.32 -12.61
C ARG A 100 -1.26 0.73 -14.01
N GLY A 101 -0.36 -0.14 -14.45
CA GLY A 101 -0.49 -0.82 -15.73
C GLY A 101 -1.70 -1.77 -15.82
N LEU A 102 -2.15 -2.35 -14.70
CA LEU A 102 -3.39 -3.13 -14.68
C LEU A 102 -4.62 -2.23 -14.91
N LEU A 103 -4.68 -1.07 -14.28
CA LEU A 103 -5.76 -0.10 -14.46
C LEU A 103 -5.79 0.43 -15.90
N GLU A 104 -4.65 0.84 -16.42
CA GLU A 104 -4.50 1.35 -17.78
C GLU A 104 -4.97 0.33 -18.83
N ARG A 105 -4.49 -0.91 -18.76
CA ARG A 105 -4.89 -1.98 -19.68
C ARG A 105 -6.36 -2.34 -19.61
N SER A 106 -7.02 -2.07 -18.49
CA SER A 106 -8.46 -2.28 -18.32
C SER A 106 -9.29 -1.05 -18.75
N GLY A 107 -8.66 0.03 -19.21
CA GLY A 107 -9.37 1.24 -19.64
C GLY A 107 -9.91 2.11 -18.49
N VAL A 108 -9.37 1.95 -17.27
CA VAL A 108 -9.77 2.76 -16.11
C VAL A 108 -9.12 4.14 -16.18
N THR A 109 -9.92 5.19 -16.01
CA THR A 109 -9.39 6.57 -15.86
C THR A 109 -8.86 6.74 -14.43
N THR A 110 -7.58 7.14 -14.30
CA THR A 110 -6.93 7.35 -13.00
C THR A 110 -6.80 8.83 -12.65
N PHE A 111 -7.01 9.16 -11.39
CA PHE A 111 -6.77 10.49 -10.82
C PHE A 111 -5.82 10.35 -9.63
N ASP A 112 -4.60 10.88 -9.75
CA ASP A 112 -3.60 10.89 -8.68
C ASP A 112 -3.88 12.07 -7.74
N GLN A 113 -5.04 12.01 -7.06
CA GLN A 113 -5.57 13.09 -6.25
C GLN A 113 -6.47 12.54 -5.14
N ARG A 114 -6.53 13.31 -4.03
CA ARG A 114 -7.56 13.08 -3.03
C ARG A 114 -8.94 13.35 -3.62
N ALA A 115 -9.89 12.49 -3.31
CA ALA A 115 -11.27 12.61 -3.71
C ALA A 115 -12.20 12.53 -2.49
N LYS A 116 -13.26 13.32 -2.49
CA LYS A 116 -14.30 13.30 -1.45
C LYS A 116 -15.70 13.28 -2.09
N VAL A 117 -16.63 12.62 -1.44
CA VAL A 117 -18.03 12.62 -1.84
C VAL A 117 -18.66 13.92 -1.40
N VAL A 118 -19.21 14.69 -2.34
CA VAL A 118 -19.90 15.97 -2.08
C VAL A 118 -21.40 15.92 -2.41
N GLY A 119 -21.87 14.82 -2.97
CA GLY A 119 -23.28 14.59 -3.28
C GLY A 119 -23.54 13.11 -3.58
N PRO A 120 -24.80 12.69 -3.75
CA PRO A 120 -25.15 11.27 -3.98
C PRO A 120 -24.45 10.64 -5.19
N HIS A 121 -24.12 11.47 -6.18
CA HIS A 121 -23.49 11.07 -7.43
C HIS A 121 -22.30 11.96 -7.80
N THR A 122 -21.75 12.73 -6.85
CA THR A 122 -20.73 13.73 -7.14
C THR A 122 -19.51 13.51 -6.24
N VAL A 123 -18.36 13.41 -6.88
CA VAL A 123 -17.03 13.34 -6.25
C VAL A 123 -16.28 14.61 -6.61
N GLU A 124 -15.66 15.24 -5.64
CA GLU A 124 -14.79 16.40 -5.81
C GLU A 124 -13.32 15.99 -5.61
N LEU A 125 -12.49 16.32 -6.57
CA LEU A 125 -11.04 16.13 -6.53
C LEU A 125 -10.35 17.29 -5.80
N SER A 126 -9.11 17.10 -5.37
CA SER A 126 -8.35 18.12 -4.62
C SER A 126 -8.06 19.40 -5.41
N ASP A 127 -8.14 19.35 -6.74
CA ASP A 127 -8.02 20.54 -7.62
C ASP A 127 -9.35 21.30 -7.79
N GLY A 128 -10.42 20.89 -7.10
CA GLY A 128 -11.75 21.48 -7.17
C GLY A 128 -12.62 20.97 -8.33
N GLN A 129 -12.10 20.13 -9.20
CA GLN A 129 -12.92 19.53 -10.26
C GLN A 129 -13.94 18.57 -9.66
N GLN A 130 -15.15 18.64 -10.16
CA GLN A 130 -16.21 17.68 -9.80
C GLN A 130 -16.44 16.69 -10.94
N LYS A 131 -16.61 15.44 -10.56
CA LYS A 131 -16.93 14.32 -11.45
C LYS A 131 -18.23 13.67 -10.98
N THR A 132 -19.04 13.27 -11.93
CA THR A 132 -20.31 12.59 -11.63
C THR A 132 -20.24 11.12 -11.96
N ALA A 133 -20.85 10.28 -11.11
CA ALA A 133 -20.90 8.84 -11.30
C ALA A 133 -22.26 8.26 -10.93
N GLN A 134 -22.68 7.25 -11.67
CA GLN A 134 -23.89 6.50 -11.32
C GLN A 134 -23.73 5.80 -9.99
N THR A 135 -22.55 5.21 -9.76
CA THR A 135 -22.18 4.53 -8.51
C THR A 135 -20.85 5.06 -8.01
N ILE A 136 -20.74 5.31 -6.71
CA ILE A 136 -19.49 5.68 -6.04
C ILE A 136 -19.13 4.54 -5.09
N LEU A 137 -17.93 3.98 -5.25
CA LEU A 137 -17.36 2.98 -4.35
C LEU A 137 -16.31 3.63 -3.46
N ILE A 138 -16.53 3.59 -2.15
CA ILE A 138 -15.56 4.05 -1.15
C ILE A 138 -14.69 2.86 -0.73
N ALA A 139 -13.41 2.89 -1.08
CA ALA A 139 -12.42 1.84 -0.83
C ALA A 139 -11.13 2.41 -0.21
N VAL A 140 -11.28 3.40 0.68
CA VAL A 140 -10.19 4.19 1.26
C VAL A 140 -9.36 3.46 2.31
N GLY A 141 -9.74 2.24 2.70
CA GLY A 141 -9.04 1.47 3.72
C GLY A 141 -9.23 2.04 5.13
N GLY A 142 -8.22 1.88 5.96
CA GLY A 142 -8.21 2.36 7.35
C GLY A 142 -6.85 2.97 7.72
N SER A 143 -6.85 3.69 8.83
CA SER A 143 -5.64 4.26 9.43
C SER A 143 -5.48 3.74 10.86
N PRO A 144 -4.23 3.59 11.36
CA PRO A 144 -3.99 3.28 12.76
C PRO A 144 -4.65 4.31 13.69
N VAL A 145 -5.28 3.84 14.74
CA VAL A 145 -5.83 4.68 15.80
C VAL A 145 -4.82 4.71 16.95
N LEU A 146 -4.35 5.89 17.31
CA LEU A 146 -3.45 6.08 18.44
C LEU A 146 -4.27 6.31 19.70
N PRO A 147 -3.93 5.66 20.85
CA PRO A 147 -4.60 5.91 22.12
C PRO A 147 -4.26 7.30 22.64
N ASP A 148 -5.18 7.91 23.39
CA ASP A 148 -4.96 9.19 24.06
C ASP A 148 -4.20 8.96 25.37
N ILE A 149 -2.87 8.90 25.28
CA ILE A 149 -1.96 8.72 26.42
C ILE A 149 -0.77 9.68 26.28
N GLY A 150 -0.21 10.10 27.43
CA GLY A 150 0.96 10.98 27.42
C GLY A 150 2.16 10.35 26.70
N GLY A 151 2.82 11.08 25.83
CA GLY A 151 3.98 10.63 25.05
C GLY A 151 3.61 9.97 23.73
N ILE A 152 2.33 9.90 23.35
CA ILE A 152 1.88 9.25 22.11
C ILE A 152 2.47 9.94 20.85
N GLU A 153 2.83 11.21 20.96
CA GLU A 153 3.48 11.98 19.91
C GLU A 153 4.88 11.45 19.52
N HIS A 154 5.47 10.60 20.37
CA HIS A 154 6.75 9.93 20.11
C HIS A 154 6.56 8.51 19.55
N ALA A 155 5.34 8.00 19.52
CA ALA A 155 5.05 6.67 19.03
C ALA A 155 5.02 6.64 17.51
N LEU A 156 5.49 5.53 16.96
CA LEU A 156 5.40 5.20 15.55
C LEU A 156 4.30 4.17 15.32
N THR A 157 3.75 4.17 14.14
CA THR A 157 2.75 3.19 13.72
C THR A 157 3.35 2.14 12.78
N SER A 158 2.58 1.13 12.42
CA SER A 158 2.98 0.18 11.39
C SER A 158 3.29 0.85 10.05
N ASN A 159 2.66 1.99 9.75
CA ASN A 159 2.93 2.73 8.52
C ASN A 159 4.37 3.27 8.49
N ASP A 160 4.89 3.71 9.65
CA ASP A 160 6.24 4.29 9.77
C ASP A 160 7.31 3.20 9.74
N MET A 161 6.99 2.02 10.31
CA MET A 161 7.94 0.93 10.48
C MET A 161 8.57 0.46 9.16
N PHE A 162 7.80 0.46 8.07
CA PHE A 162 8.28 0.00 6.76
C PHE A 162 9.19 1.01 6.05
N HIS A 163 9.32 2.22 6.61
CA HIS A 163 10.08 3.33 6.02
C HIS A 163 11.28 3.77 6.87
N PHE A 164 11.71 2.95 7.84
CA PHE A 164 12.88 3.25 8.64
C PHE A 164 14.15 3.34 7.80
N LYS A 165 14.79 4.51 7.85
CA LYS A 165 16.07 4.72 7.17
C LYS A 165 17.23 3.98 7.84
N SER A 166 17.12 3.68 9.13
CA SER A 166 18.10 2.93 9.89
C SER A 166 17.41 2.05 10.92
N LEU A 167 18.00 0.88 11.23
CA LEU A 167 17.48 0.02 12.28
C LEU A 167 17.70 0.65 13.65
N PRO A 168 16.66 0.72 14.49
CA PRO A 168 16.83 1.13 15.89
C PRO A 168 17.60 0.06 16.65
N LYS A 169 18.37 0.47 17.67
CA LYS A 169 19.08 -0.45 18.57
C LYS A 169 18.14 -1.26 19.47
N SER A 170 17.00 -0.71 19.76
CA SER A 170 15.93 -1.34 20.55
C SER A 170 14.58 -0.79 20.12
N ILE A 171 13.53 -1.59 20.32
CA ILE A 171 12.16 -1.21 20.01
C ILE A 171 11.26 -1.68 21.15
N LEU A 172 10.32 -0.85 21.54
CA LEU A 172 9.20 -1.20 22.43
C LEU A 172 7.95 -1.30 21.59
N ILE A 173 7.28 -2.45 21.65
CA ILE A 173 6.00 -2.68 20.95
C ILE A 173 4.88 -2.60 21.99
N VAL A 174 3.93 -1.72 21.75
CA VAL A 174 2.73 -1.59 22.58
C VAL A 174 1.55 -2.20 21.84
N GLY A 175 1.10 -3.34 22.33
CA GLY A 175 0.07 -4.17 21.73
C GLY A 175 0.63 -5.51 21.24
N GLY A 176 -0.21 -6.54 21.28
CA GLY A 176 0.11 -7.90 20.85
C GLY A 176 -1.08 -8.55 20.18
N GLY A 177 -1.84 -7.75 19.43
CA GLY A 177 -3.02 -8.22 18.70
C GLY A 177 -2.67 -8.92 17.38
N TYR A 178 -3.67 -9.11 16.58
CA TYR A 178 -3.56 -9.81 15.30
C TYR A 178 -2.77 -9.01 14.24
N ILE A 179 -2.89 -7.71 14.25
CA ILE A 179 -2.18 -6.80 13.31
C ILE A 179 -0.91 -6.29 13.94
#